data_205cd3d010b5be27b17368daed704bde
#
_entry.id   205cd3d010b5be27b17368daed704bde
#
_cell.length_a   1.000
_cell.length_b   1.000
_cell.length_c   1.000
_cell.angle_alpha   90.00
_cell.angle_beta   90.00
_cell.angle_gamma   90.00
#
_symmetry.space_group_name_H-M   'P 1'
#
loop_
_entity.id
_entity.type
_entity.pdbx_description
1 polymer ?
#
loop_
_entity_poly.entity_id
_entity_poly.type
_entity_poly.pdbx_seq_one_letter_code
_entity_poly.pdbx_strand_id
1 'polypeptide(L)'
;IIKEGHTVGNHTWHHPDMSHISSIEDFQKELEYVETAYKNVTGKNMTKYYRPPQGKYSEANLQMAKELGYKSFFWSLAYVDWYQDNQPSKEEAFSKLLGRIHPGAIVLLHSTSSTNAEILDELLTKWEEMGYHVQPLENIISTSSATVQQHT
;
A
#
# COMPACT_ATOMS: atom_id res chain seq x y z
N ILE A 1 -9.91 6.95 -10.33
CA ILE A 1 -9.00 6.95 -9.17
C ILE A 1 -8.42 8.36 -8.96
N ILE A 2 -7.53 8.88 -9.87
CA ILE A 2 -6.84 10.18 -9.68
C ILE A 2 -7.82 11.37 -9.63
N LYS A 3 -8.84 11.39 -10.49
CA LYS A 3 -9.87 12.45 -10.51
C LYS A 3 -10.71 12.48 -9.23
N GLU A 4 -10.77 11.39 -8.53
CA GLU A 4 -11.51 11.20 -7.27
C GLU A 4 -10.64 11.46 -6.03
N GLY A 5 -9.38 11.87 -6.23
CA GLY A 5 -8.48 12.28 -5.15
C GLY A 5 -7.68 11.14 -4.50
N HIS A 6 -7.69 9.95 -5.08
CA HIS A 6 -6.89 8.84 -4.56
C HIS A 6 -5.41 9.01 -4.89
N THR A 7 -4.54 8.69 -3.94
CA THR A 7 -3.09 8.67 -4.13
C THR A 7 -2.66 7.37 -4.80
N VAL A 8 -1.82 7.49 -5.84
CA VAL A 8 -1.23 6.35 -6.53
C VAL A 8 0.23 6.21 -6.11
N GLY A 9 0.56 5.07 -5.53
CA GLY A 9 1.91 4.70 -5.13
C GLY A 9 2.55 3.67 -6.06
N ASN A 10 3.83 3.39 -5.85
CA ASN A 10 4.64 2.51 -6.67
C ASN A 10 4.71 1.10 -6.06
N HIS A 11 4.49 0.07 -6.87
CA HIS A 11 4.60 -1.34 -6.47
C HIS A 11 5.50 -2.14 -7.40
N THR A 12 6.44 -1.48 -8.07
CA THR A 12 7.35 -1.97 -9.10
C THR A 12 6.65 -2.32 -10.43
N TRP A 13 7.45 -2.50 -11.47
CA TRP A 13 6.93 -2.83 -12.80
C TRP A 13 6.68 -4.32 -12.99
N HIS A 14 7.66 -5.17 -12.60
CA HIS A 14 7.58 -6.62 -12.82
C HIS A 14 7.17 -7.41 -11.58
N HIS A 15 6.97 -6.74 -10.43
CA HIS A 15 6.65 -7.37 -9.14
C HIS A 15 7.69 -8.44 -8.71
N PRO A 16 9.00 -8.18 -8.83
CA PRO A 16 10.03 -9.13 -8.43
C PRO A 16 10.18 -9.19 -6.90
N ASP A 17 10.91 -10.19 -6.41
CA ASP A 17 11.42 -10.16 -5.04
C ASP A 17 12.54 -9.11 -4.94
N MET A 18 12.18 -7.91 -4.54
CA MET A 18 13.11 -6.78 -4.45
C MET A 18 14.23 -7.01 -3.44
N SER A 19 14.06 -7.91 -2.46
CA SER A 19 15.07 -8.18 -1.44
C SER A 19 16.37 -8.77 -2.00
N HIS A 20 16.32 -9.34 -3.20
CA HIS A 20 17.47 -9.90 -3.89
C HIS A 20 18.19 -8.89 -4.82
N ILE A 21 17.62 -7.70 -5.02
CA ILE A 21 18.28 -6.67 -5.84
C ILE A 21 19.34 -5.97 -5.00
N SER A 22 20.59 -6.04 -5.46
CA SER A 22 21.78 -5.55 -4.74
C SER A 22 22.31 -4.21 -5.26
N SER A 23 21.88 -3.76 -6.46
CA SER A 23 22.27 -2.47 -7.00
C SER A 23 21.13 -1.46 -6.93
N ILE A 24 21.48 -0.20 -6.62
CA ILE A 24 20.50 0.89 -6.59
C ILE A 24 19.97 1.20 -7.99
N GLU A 25 20.79 1.00 -9.01
CA GLU A 25 20.43 1.21 -10.41
C GLU A 25 19.31 0.24 -10.86
N ASP A 26 19.42 -1.04 -10.51
CA ASP A 26 18.39 -2.03 -10.86
C ASP A 26 17.12 -1.85 -10.02
N PHE A 27 17.30 -1.47 -8.74
CA PHE A 27 16.17 -1.11 -7.88
C PHE A 27 15.42 0.10 -8.46
N GLN A 28 16.14 1.13 -8.86
CA GLN A 28 15.57 2.35 -9.46
C GLN A 28 14.81 2.07 -10.74
N LYS A 29 15.34 1.22 -11.64
CA LYS A 29 14.67 0.87 -12.90
C LYS A 29 13.26 0.31 -12.69
N GLU A 30 13.08 -0.59 -11.70
CA GLU A 30 11.77 -1.16 -11.38
C GLU A 30 10.75 -0.09 -10.98
N LEU A 31 11.19 0.97 -10.34
CA LEU A 31 10.35 2.09 -9.92
C LEU A 31 10.13 3.10 -11.04
N GLU A 32 11.16 3.43 -11.80
CA GLU A 32 11.10 4.42 -12.89
C GLU A 32 10.19 4.01 -14.05
N TYR A 33 10.08 2.72 -14.35
CA TYR A 33 9.14 2.25 -15.35
C TYR A 33 7.69 2.62 -14.98
N VAL A 34 7.32 2.43 -13.71
CA VAL A 34 5.99 2.80 -13.20
C VAL A 34 5.80 4.32 -13.18
N GLU A 35 6.80 5.07 -12.72
CA GLU A 35 6.76 6.54 -12.73
C GLU A 35 6.56 7.10 -14.13
N THR A 36 7.30 6.54 -15.10
CA THR A 36 7.21 6.94 -16.51
C THR A 36 5.83 6.64 -17.08
N ALA A 37 5.31 5.44 -16.85
CA ALA A 37 3.96 5.08 -17.27
C ALA A 37 2.90 6.00 -16.65
N TYR A 38 3.00 6.28 -15.35
CA TYR A 38 2.11 7.19 -14.66
C TYR A 38 2.15 8.61 -15.24
N LYS A 39 3.37 9.12 -15.48
CA LYS A 39 3.57 10.47 -16.07
C LYS A 39 3.01 10.56 -17.48
N ASN A 40 3.20 9.52 -18.29
CA ASN A 40 2.67 9.48 -19.66
C ASN A 40 1.13 9.53 -19.70
N VAL A 41 0.48 8.88 -18.75
CA VAL A 41 -0.99 8.85 -18.66
C VAL A 41 -1.57 10.11 -18.02
N THR A 42 -0.89 10.68 -17.03
CA THR A 42 -1.46 11.76 -16.19
C THR A 42 -0.88 13.12 -16.43
N GLY A 43 0.30 13.20 -17.06
CA GLY A 43 1.11 14.43 -17.17
C GLY A 43 1.75 14.88 -15.84
N LYS A 44 1.60 14.10 -14.76
CA LYS A 44 2.06 14.45 -13.41
C LYS A 44 3.15 13.51 -12.93
N ASN A 45 3.98 13.96 -12.00
CA ASN A 45 4.89 13.08 -11.29
C ASN A 45 4.12 12.23 -10.26
N MET A 46 4.54 10.97 -10.10
CA MET A 46 3.97 10.06 -9.11
C MET A 46 4.41 10.47 -7.70
N THR A 47 3.53 10.25 -6.72
CA THR A 47 3.91 10.35 -5.31
C THR A 47 4.91 9.25 -4.97
N LYS A 48 5.97 9.61 -4.25
CA LYS A 48 7.07 8.69 -3.88
C LYS A 48 6.69 7.79 -2.70
N TYR A 49 5.59 7.04 -2.86
CA TYR A 49 5.15 5.99 -1.94
C TYR A 49 5.41 4.64 -2.58
N TYR A 50 6.04 3.76 -1.83
CA TYR A 50 6.48 2.45 -2.29
C TYR A 50 5.95 1.35 -1.37
N ARG A 51 5.42 0.29 -1.97
CA ARG A 51 5.10 -0.94 -1.26
C ARG A 51 5.93 -2.07 -1.85
N PRO A 52 6.81 -2.72 -1.03
CA PRO A 52 7.60 -3.85 -1.52
C PRO A 52 6.70 -4.99 -2.00
N PRO A 53 6.95 -5.57 -3.21
CA PRO A 53 6.29 -6.77 -3.65
C PRO A 53 6.36 -7.90 -2.62
N GLN A 54 5.25 -8.59 -2.41
CA GLN A 54 5.13 -9.70 -1.44
C GLN A 54 5.44 -9.29 0.02
N GLY A 55 5.67 -8.02 0.31
CA GLY A 55 6.15 -7.55 1.62
C GLY A 55 7.59 -7.96 1.92
N LYS A 56 8.34 -8.45 0.93
CA LYS A 56 9.74 -8.85 1.09
C LYS A 56 10.67 -7.64 0.99
N TYR A 57 11.64 -7.57 1.88
CA TYR A 57 12.60 -6.48 1.93
C TYR A 57 13.94 -6.94 2.50
N SER A 58 14.97 -6.15 2.29
CA SER A 58 16.21 -6.13 3.05
C SER A 58 16.46 -4.72 3.57
N GLU A 59 17.29 -4.56 4.58
CA GLU A 59 17.70 -3.24 5.08
C GLU A 59 18.30 -2.39 3.96
N ALA A 60 19.15 -3.00 3.12
CA ALA A 60 19.73 -2.34 1.97
C ALA A 60 18.68 -1.82 0.99
N ASN A 61 17.65 -2.60 0.70
CA ASN A 61 16.57 -2.16 -0.21
C ASN A 61 15.73 -1.03 0.38
N LEU A 62 15.47 -1.05 1.68
CA LEU A 62 14.77 0.06 2.35
C LEU A 62 15.62 1.33 2.31
N GLN A 63 16.94 1.21 2.45
CA GLN A 63 17.84 2.33 2.31
C GLN A 63 17.88 2.87 0.86
N MET A 64 17.92 1.98 -0.16
CA MET A 64 17.84 2.38 -1.57
C MET A 64 16.54 3.14 -1.86
N ALA A 65 15.40 2.64 -1.37
CA ALA A 65 14.12 3.33 -1.52
C ALA A 65 14.15 4.72 -0.90
N LYS A 66 14.73 4.85 0.29
CA LYS A 66 14.89 6.14 0.99
C LYS A 66 15.79 7.11 0.22
N GLU A 67 16.92 6.65 -0.30
CA GLU A 67 17.86 7.45 -1.12
C GLU A 67 17.19 7.98 -2.40
N LEU A 68 16.31 7.19 -3.00
CA LEU A 68 15.50 7.59 -4.16
C LEU A 68 14.30 8.47 -3.79
N GLY A 69 14.15 8.85 -2.50
CA GLY A 69 13.12 9.72 -1.98
C GLY A 69 11.78 9.04 -1.70
N TYR A 70 11.73 7.70 -1.73
CA TYR A 70 10.52 6.95 -1.44
C TYR A 70 10.28 6.77 0.06
N LYS A 71 9.00 6.76 0.43
CA LYS A 71 8.52 6.28 1.73
C LYS A 71 7.95 4.88 1.54
N SER A 72 8.54 3.91 2.25
CA SER A 72 8.12 2.52 2.18
C SER A 72 6.96 2.25 3.13
N PHE A 73 5.91 1.61 2.63
CA PHE A 73 4.74 1.22 3.39
C PHE A 73 4.58 -0.30 3.38
N PHE A 74 4.28 -0.83 4.55
CA PHE A 74 3.85 -2.21 4.77
C PHE A 74 2.40 -2.19 5.28
N TRP A 75 1.90 -3.32 5.72
CA TRP A 75 0.54 -3.46 6.22
C TRP A 75 0.50 -4.26 7.52
N SER A 76 -0.53 -4.03 8.31
CA SER A 76 -0.77 -4.79 9.55
C SER A 76 -2.01 -5.68 9.47
N LEU A 77 -2.84 -5.48 8.44
CA LEU A 77 -4.04 -6.27 8.19
C LEU A 77 -4.13 -6.61 6.70
N ALA A 78 -4.15 -7.89 6.41
CA ALA A 78 -4.42 -8.47 5.09
C ALA A 78 -5.04 -9.85 5.24
N TYR A 79 -5.59 -10.38 4.15
CA TYR A 79 -6.04 -11.76 4.06
C TYR A 79 -5.76 -12.31 2.65
N VAL A 80 -5.95 -13.60 2.43
CA VAL A 80 -5.66 -14.23 1.13
C VAL A 80 -6.81 -13.93 0.17
N ASP A 81 -6.62 -12.93 -0.69
CA ASP A 81 -7.62 -12.41 -1.63
C ASP A 81 -7.12 -12.37 -3.09
N TRP A 82 -5.86 -12.77 -3.34
CA TRP A 82 -5.20 -12.63 -4.65
C TRP A 82 -5.39 -13.80 -5.61
N TYR A 83 -5.88 -14.97 -5.15
CA TYR A 83 -6.16 -16.10 -6.03
C TYR A 83 -7.48 -15.89 -6.78
N GLN A 84 -7.39 -15.55 -8.08
CA GLN A 84 -8.58 -15.23 -8.88
C GLN A 84 -9.57 -16.40 -9.00
N ASP A 85 -9.04 -17.64 -9.10
CA ASP A 85 -9.83 -18.84 -9.25
C ASP A 85 -10.29 -19.46 -7.92
N ASN A 86 -9.89 -18.87 -6.80
CA ASN A 86 -10.24 -19.34 -5.46
C ASN A 86 -10.44 -18.14 -4.53
N GLN A 87 -11.50 -17.38 -4.80
CA GLN A 87 -11.85 -16.22 -3.99
C GLN A 87 -12.50 -16.64 -2.66
N PRO A 88 -12.17 -15.98 -1.55
CA PRO A 88 -12.84 -16.20 -0.27
C PRO A 88 -14.31 -15.83 -0.33
N SER A 89 -15.15 -16.47 0.48
CA SER A 89 -16.55 -16.04 0.63
C SER A 89 -16.64 -14.67 1.33
N LYS A 90 -17.80 -14.02 1.21
CA LYS A 90 -18.05 -12.76 1.94
C LYS A 90 -17.94 -12.95 3.45
N GLU A 91 -18.47 -14.05 3.97
CA GLU A 91 -18.44 -14.40 5.39
C GLU A 91 -16.99 -14.58 5.87
N GLU A 92 -16.17 -15.26 5.09
CA GLU A 92 -14.75 -15.45 5.40
C GLU A 92 -14.00 -14.12 5.38
N ALA A 93 -14.23 -13.29 4.34
CA ALA A 93 -13.63 -11.97 4.23
C ALA A 93 -13.99 -11.07 5.43
N PHE A 94 -15.28 -10.97 5.79
CA PHE A 94 -15.71 -10.22 6.96
C PHE A 94 -15.15 -10.78 8.27
N SER A 95 -15.14 -12.10 8.45
CA SER A 95 -14.53 -12.72 9.63
C SER A 95 -13.06 -12.32 9.81
N LYS A 96 -12.28 -12.29 8.73
CA LYS A 96 -10.86 -11.91 8.76
C LYS A 96 -10.67 -10.40 8.97
N LEU A 97 -11.43 -9.59 8.24
CA LEU A 97 -11.22 -8.15 8.19
C LEU A 97 -11.82 -7.42 9.41
N LEU A 98 -13.01 -7.82 9.87
CA LEU A 98 -13.62 -7.23 11.06
C LEU A 98 -13.00 -7.76 12.35
N GLY A 99 -12.64 -9.04 12.40
CA GLY A 99 -12.07 -9.65 13.60
C GLY A 99 -10.63 -9.22 13.90
N ARG A 100 -9.93 -8.62 12.93
CA ARG A 100 -8.52 -8.25 13.06
C ARG A 100 -8.26 -6.76 12.90
N ILE A 101 -9.29 -5.94 12.66
CA ILE A 101 -9.12 -4.50 12.58
C ILE A 101 -8.66 -3.93 13.92
N HIS A 102 -7.81 -2.93 13.88
CA HIS A 102 -7.27 -2.25 15.07
C HIS A 102 -6.96 -0.78 14.76
N PRO A 103 -6.87 0.10 15.77
CA PRO A 103 -6.45 1.49 15.57
C PRO A 103 -5.07 1.57 14.91
N GLY A 104 -4.93 2.44 13.92
CA GLY A 104 -3.68 2.60 13.14
C GLY A 104 -3.39 1.47 12.15
N ALA A 105 -4.36 0.60 11.85
CA ALA A 105 -4.19 -0.45 10.85
C ALA A 105 -3.90 0.16 9.47
N ILE A 106 -2.88 -0.38 8.79
CA ILE A 106 -2.72 -0.23 7.34
C ILE A 106 -3.25 -1.50 6.71
N VAL A 107 -4.31 -1.36 5.92
CA VAL A 107 -5.03 -2.50 5.35
C VAL A 107 -4.63 -2.70 3.90
N LEU A 108 -4.26 -3.93 3.56
CA LEU A 108 -3.98 -4.36 2.19
C LEU A 108 -5.14 -5.19 1.65
N LEU A 109 -5.73 -4.71 0.54
CA LEU A 109 -6.75 -5.40 -0.24
C LEU A 109 -6.34 -5.36 -1.71
N HIS A 110 -6.47 -6.49 -2.43
CA HIS A 110 -6.13 -6.54 -3.85
C HIS A 110 -7.34 -6.15 -4.72
N SER A 111 -7.12 -5.26 -5.67
CA SER A 111 -8.16 -4.80 -6.61
C SER A 111 -8.58 -5.86 -7.64
N THR A 112 -7.83 -6.95 -7.74
CA THR A 112 -8.16 -8.11 -8.59
C THR A 112 -9.14 -9.08 -7.93
N SER A 113 -9.46 -8.87 -6.65
CA SER A 113 -10.42 -9.68 -5.91
C SER A 113 -11.87 -9.26 -6.20
N SER A 114 -12.65 -10.18 -6.74
CA SER A 114 -14.10 -9.98 -6.92
C SER A 114 -14.82 -9.85 -5.57
N THR A 115 -14.40 -10.62 -4.58
CA THR A 115 -14.95 -10.54 -3.21
C THR A 115 -14.72 -9.16 -2.61
N ASN A 116 -13.51 -8.60 -2.73
CA ASN A 116 -13.25 -7.23 -2.25
C ASN A 116 -14.13 -6.20 -2.94
N ALA A 117 -14.33 -6.31 -4.26
CA ALA A 117 -15.19 -5.40 -5.00
C ALA A 117 -16.65 -5.45 -4.51
N GLU A 118 -17.13 -6.64 -4.12
CA GLU A 118 -18.50 -6.82 -3.63
C GLU A 118 -18.70 -6.33 -2.19
N ILE A 119 -17.68 -6.45 -1.33
CA ILE A 119 -17.84 -6.16 0.10
C ILE A 119 -17.36 -4.77 0.52
N LEU A 120 -16.62 -4.05 -0.31
CA LEU A 120 -15.86 -2.87 0.12
C LEU A 120 -16.73 -1.81 0.78
N ASP A 121 -17.87 -1.48 0.19
CA ASP A 121 -18.80 -0.49 0.73
C ASP A 121 -19.35 -0.91 2.10
N GLU A 122 -19.81 -2.14 2.22
CA GLU A 122 -20.31 -2.70 3.47
C GLU A 122 -19.19 -2.82 4.53
N LEU A 123 -17.99 -3.17 4.11
CA LEU A 123 -16.82 -3.27 4.99
C LEU A 123 -16.46 -1.91 5.61
N LEU A 124 -16.42 -0.87 4.80
CA LEU A 124 -16.13 0.49 5.27
C LEU A 124 -17.20 0.97 6.23
N THR A 125 -18.48 0.74 5.91
CA THR A 125 -19.61 1.06 6.79
C THR A 125 -19.49 0.35 8.14
N LYS A 126 -19.18 -0.96 8.13
CA LYS A 126 -19.02 -1.72 9.38
C LYS A 126 -17.84 -1.21 10.22
N TRP A 127 -16.73 -0.83 9.60
CA TRP A 127 -15.62 -0.22 10.34
C TRP A 127 -15.99 1.13 10.95
N GLU A 128 -16.76 1.95 10.24
CA GLU A 128 -17.28 3.21 10.79
C GLU A 128 -18.21 2.97 11.98
N GLU A 129 -19.13 2.00 11.89
CA GLU A 129 -20.01 1.57 13.00
C GLU A 129 -19.24 1.05 14.20
N MET A 130 -18.06 0.44 13.99
CA MET A 130 -17.13 0.01 15.03
C MET A 130 -16.30 1.17 15.61
N GLY A 131 -16.44 2.40 15.09
CA GLY A 131 -15.74 3.60 15.55
C GLY A 131 -14.40 3.85 14.86
N TYR A 132 -14.08 3.15 13.76
CA TYR A 132 -12.88 3.42 12.96
C TYR A 132 -13.17 4.48 11.88
N HIS A 133 -12.19 5.34 11.65
CA HIS A 133 -12.21 6.30 10.54
C HIS A 133 -11.06 6.03 9.60
N VAL A 134 -11.37 5.72 8.34
CA VAL A 134 -10.37 5.51 7.30
C VAL A 134 -9.74 6.86 6.91
N GLN A 135 -8.42 6.90 6.93
CA GLN A 135 -7.63 8.09 6.65
C GLN A 135 -6.59 7.81 5.55
N PRO A 136 -6.18 8.81 4.76
CA PRO A 136 -5.07 8.64 3.82
C PRO A 136 -3.75 8.39 4.53
N LEU A 137 -2.82 7.66 3.87
CA LEU A 137 -1.49 7.33 4.42
C LEU A 137 -0.64 8.56 4.75
N GLU A 138 -0.91 9.70 4.12
CA GLU A 138 -0.27 10.99 4.39
C GLU A 138 -0.38 11.41 5.85
N ASN A 139 -1.47 11.05 6.51
CA ASN A 139 -1.70 11.41 7.91
C ASN A 139 -0.73 10.68 8.86
N ILE A 140 -0.31 9.47 8.54
CA ILE A 140 0.71 8.73 9.32
C ILE A 140 2.06 9.45 9.26
N ILE A 141 2.41 9.97 8.08
CA ILE A 141 3.69 10.64 7.85
C ILE A 141 3.76 11.97 8.61
N SER A 142 2.67 12.74 8.58
CA SER A 142 2.60 14.05 9.27
C SER A 142 2.71 13.89 10.78
N THR A 143 2.10 12.87 11.35
CA THR A 143 2.15 12.57 12.79
C THR A 143 3.56 12.19 13.25
N SER A 144 4.29 11.39 12.46
CA SER A 144 5.68 11.00 12.76
C SER A 144 6.63 12.19 12.75
N SER A 145 6.41 13.17 11.87
CA SER A 145 7.23 14.39 11.80
C SER A 145 7.00 15.32 12.99
N ALA A 146 5.80 15.38 13.54
CA ALA A 146 5.48 16.18 14.71
C ALA A 146 6.08 15.61 16.01
N THR A 147 6.21 14.28 16.12
CA THR A 147 6.80 13.62 17.30
C THR A 147 8.32 13.86 17.40
N VAL A 148 9.02 14.02 16.28
CA VAL A 148 10.48 14.29 16.27
C VAL A 148 10.79 15.73 16.71
N GLN A 149 9.88 16.68 16.54
CA GLN A 149 10.09 18.08 16.94
C GLN A 149 9.86 18.35 18.46
N GLN A 150 9.30 17.39 19.20
CA GLN A 150 9.06 17.55 20.64
C GLN A 150 10.21 17.05 21.53
N HIS A 151 11.30 16.52 20.95
CA HIS A 151 12.45 16.00 21.70
C HIS A 151 13.79 16.70 21.36
N THR A 152 13.74 17.89 20.79
CA THR A 152 14.88 18.82 20.64
C THR A 152 14.55 20.07 21.43
#